data_7cad6444e7378bff8ba4720b8a846413
#
_entry.id   7cad6444e7378bff8ba4720b8a846413
#
_cell.length_a   1.000
_cell.length_b   1.000
_cell.length_c   1.000
_cell.angle_alpha   90.00
_cell.angle_beta   90.00
_cell.angle_gamma   90.00
#
_symmetry.space_group_name_H-M   'P 1'
#
loop_
_entity.id
_entity.type
_entity.pdbx_description
1 polymer ?
#
loop_
_entity_poly.entity_id
_entity_poly.type
_entity_poly.pdbx_seq_one_letter_code
_entity_poly.pdbx_strand_id
1 'polypeptide(L)'
;RGLGDVYKRQHIYCTEDQLEEELTNVLNFIISLLRDYGLDDFYLELSTKDPNKFVGSDEIWEKSTSTLQRVAEASGLELVPDPAGAAFYGPKISVQARDAIGRTWQMSTVQLDFNLPERFGLEYTAPDGSKQRPVMIHRALFGSIERFFGVLTEHYAGAFPVWLAPVQVMGIPVADAFAPYLQDIIAELSARGIRAEVDLSDDRMQKKIRTHTTQKVPFMLLAGARDEEAEAVSFRFRDGSQANGVPRAEAIDLITEWARSQRNESPTAELVKEERAKA
;
A
#
# COMPACT_ATOMS: atom_id res chain seq x y z
N ARG A 1 10.14 6.62 18.28
CA ARG A 1 9.73 5.54 17.38
C ARG A 1 8.30 5.83 16.95
N GLY A 2 8.06 6.02 15.67
CA GLY A 2 6.75 6.39 15.17
C GLY A 2 5.74 5.24 15.19
N LEU A 3 4.47 5.56 15.14
CA LEU A 3 3.34 4.63 15.08
C LEU A 3 3.47 3.59 13.94
N GLY A 4 4.26 3.87 12.89
CA GLY A 4 4.49 2.97 11.77
C GLY A 4 5.09 1.60 12.14
N ASP A 5 5.92 1.52 13.18
CA ASP A 5 6.46 0.23 13.66
C ASP A 5 5.39 -0.65 14.30
N VAL A 6 4.39 -0.05 14.95
CA VAL A 6 3.28 -0.78 15.60
C VAL A 6 2.37 -1.42 14.56
N TYR A 7 2.08 -0.73 13.45
CA TYR A 7 1.21 -1.27 12.40
C TYR A 7 1.90 -2.28 11.47
N LYS A 8 3.21 -2.19 11.31
CA LYS A 8 3.99 -3.10 10.47
C LYS A 8 4.13 -4.48 11.10
N ARG A 9 4.33 -4.55 12.43
CA ARG A 9 4.45 -5.80 13.20
C ARG A 9 3.43 -5.81 14.31
N GLN A 10 2.68 -6.90 14.40
CA GLN A 10 1.69 -7.10 15.46
C GLN A 10 1.77 -8.53 15.98
N HIS A 11 1.36 -8.69 17.23
CA HIS A 11 1.12 -9.97 17.87
C HIS A 11 -0.38 -10.08 18.12
N ILE A 12 -0.96 -11.18 17.67
CA ILE A 12 -2.36 -11.52 17.85
C ILE A 12 -2.40 -12.68 18.84
N TYR A 13 -3.28 -12.59 19.82
CA TYR A 13 -3.52 -13.65 20.79
C TYR A 13 -4.94 -14.14 20.59
N CYS A 14 -5.09 -15.45 20.40
CA CYS A 14 -6.39 -16.09 20.21
C CYS A 14 -6.43 -17.45 20.91
N THR A 15 -7.61 -18.02 21.01
CA THR A 15 -7.78 -19.39 21.47
C THR A 15 -7.46 -20.37 20.34
N GLU A 16 -7.28 -21.64 20.63
CA GLU A 16 -6.98 -22.64 19.61
C GLU A 16 -8.11 -22.82 18.59
N ASP A 17 -9.35 -22.70 19.03
CA ASP A 17 -10.55 -22.79 18.18
C ASP A 17 -10.73 -21.58 17.25
N GLN A 18 -10.19 -20.42 17.63
CA GLN A 18 -10.20 -19.21 16.79
C GLN A 18 -9.04 -19.16 15.78
N LEU A 19 -8.04 -20.02 15.94
CA LEU A 19 -6.75 -19.91 15.25
C LEU A 19 -6.88 -19.90 13.72
N GLU A 20 -7.68 -20.80 13.16
CA GLU A 20 -7.79 -20.93 11.69
C GLU A 20 -8.53 -19.72 11.08
N GLU A 21 -9.53 -19.20 11.76
CA GLU A 21 -10.25 -17.98 11.37
C GLU A 21 -9.34 -16.76 11.43
N GLU A 22 -8.60 -16.57 12.52
CA GLU A 22 -7.66 -15.46 12.66
C GLU A 22 -6.54 -15.49 11.63
N LEU A 23 -5.98 -16.66 11.35
CA LEU A 23 -4.97 -16.82 10.30
C LEU A 23 -5.52 -16.48 8.92
N THR A 24 -6.74 -16.92 8.62
CA THR A 24 -7.42 -16.62 7.36
C THR A 24 -7.66 -15.12 7.20
N ASN A 25 -8.16 -14.46 8.25
CA ASN A 25 -8.38 -13.01 8.27
C ASN A 25 -7.08 -12.24 8.07
N VAL A 26 -6.00 -12.64 8.74
CA VAL A 26 -4.68 -12.01 8.60
C VAL A 26 -4.13 -12.19 7.20
N LEU A 27 -4.22 -13.39 6.62
CA LEU A 27 -3.71 -13.66 5.27
C LEU A 27 -4.50 -12.87 4.21
N ASN A 28 -5.82 -12.87 4.30
CA ASN A 28 -6.69 -12.10 3.41
C ASN A 28 -6.39 -10.59 3.49
N PHE A 29 -6.19 -10.06 4.70
CA PHE A 29 -5.81 -8.67 4.89
C PHE A 29 -4.46 -8.34 4.23
N ILE A 30 -3.45 -9.21 4.38
CA ILE A 30 -2.15 -9.03 3.74
C ILE A 30 -2.29 -9.01 2.22
N ILE A 31 -3.02 -9.97 1.66
CA ILE A 31 -3.23 -10.10 0.22
C ILE A 31 -3.95 -8.86 -0.34
N SER A 32 -5.05 -8.43 0.29
CA SER A 32 -5.80 -7.25 -0.14
C SER A 32 -4.92 -6.00 -0.07
N LEU A 33 -4.16 -5.83 1.02
CA LEU A 33 -3.28 -4.69 1.19
C LEU A 33 -2.18 -4.61 0.10
N LEU A 34 -1.57 -5.74 -0.26
CA LEU A 34 -0.56 -5.74 -1.33
C LEU A 34 -1.19 -5.41 -2.69
N ARG A 35 -2.41 -5.90 -2.95
CA ARG A 35 -3.17 -5.56 -4.16
C ARG A 35 -3.55 -4.09 -4.22
N ASP A 36 -3.93 -3.48 -3.10
CA ASP A 36 -4.21 -2.05 -3.02
C ASP A 36 -3.00 -1.21 -3.46
N TYR A 37 -1.78 -1.70 -3.21
CA TYR A 37 -0.54 -1.09 -3.70
C TYR A 37 -0.19 -1.49 -5.15
N GLY A 38 -1.04 -2.24 -5.84
CA GLY A 38 -0.84 -2.67 -7.23
C GLY A 38 0.12 -3.85 -7.39
N LEU A 39 0.46 -4.55 -6.31
CA LEU A 39 1.30 -5.75 -6.37
C LEU A 39 0.40 -6.99 -6.45
N ASP A 40 0.34 -7.62 -7.62
CA ASP A 40 -0.55 -8.77 -7.90
C ASP A 40 0.21 -10.08 -8.14
N ASP A 41 1.50 -10.03 -8.49
CA ASP A 41 2.32 -11.21 -8.75
C ASP A 41 3.03 -11.68 -7.48
N PHE A 42 2.35 -12.54 -6.73
CA PHE A 42 2.89 -13.14 -5.52
C PHE A 42 2.43 -14.59 -5.32
N TYR A 43 3.20 -15.32 -4.52
CA TYR A 43 2.93 -16.68 -4.08
C TYR A 43 3.18 -16.83 -2.59
N LEU A 44 2.70 -17.92 -2.00
CA LEU A 44 2.92 -18.26 -0.60
C LEU A 44 4.06 -19.28 -0.47
N GLU A 45 4.85 -19.13 0.58
CA GLU A 45 5.88 -20.07 0.96
C GLU A 45 5.62 -20.56 2.37
N LEU A 46 5.47 -21.89 2.53
CA LEU A 46 5.26 -22.54 3.82
C LEU A 46 6.59 -23.08 4.35
N SER A 47 7.13 -22.39 5.34
CA SER A 47 8.35 -22.82 6.02
C SER A 47 8.03 -23.76 7.17
N THR A 48 8.67 -24.93 7.16
CA THR A 48 8.44 -26.00 8.11
C THR A 48 9.64 -26.20 9.05
N LYS A 49 9.48 -27.08 10.02
CA LYS A 49 10.44 -27.37 11.09
C LYS A 49 11.82 -27.78 10.57
N ASP A 50 12.88 -27.18 11.12
CA ASP A 50 14.23 -27.74 11.04
C ASP A 50 14.37 -28.84 12.11
N PRO A 51 14.58 -30.11 11.72
CA PRO A 51 14.68 -31.21 12.65
C PRO A 51 15.84 -31.11 13.64
N ASN A 52 16.84 -30.28 13.35
CA ASN A 52 18.03 -30.10 14.21
C ASN A 52 17.92 -28.86 15.13
N LYS A 53 16.93 -27.99 14.89
CA LYS A 53 16.83 -26.72 15.60
C LYS A 53 15.38 -26.28 15.80
N PHE A 54 14.72 -26.86 16.81
CA PHE A 54 13.36 -26.48 17.16
C PHE A 54 13.09 -26.58 18.66
N VAL A 55 12.01 -25.96 19.12
CA VAL A 55 11.46 -26.09 20.48
C VAL A 55 10.01 -26.55 20.40
N GLY A 56 9.52 -27.14 21.49
CA GLY A 56 8.17 -27.72 21.53
C GLY A 56 8.14 -29.20 21.11
N SER A 57 6.95 -29.79 21.10
CA SER A 57 6.74 -31.19 20.68
C SER A 57 6.50 -31.31 19.17
N ASP A 58 6.76 -32.51 18.64
CA ASP A 58 6.47 -32.81 17.23
C ASP A 58 4.96 -32.64 16.91
N GLU A 59 4.08 -33.00 17.86
CA GLU A 59 2.62 -32.86 17.70
C GLU A 59 2.18 -31.41 17.52
N ILE A 60 2.77 -30.47 18.30
CA ILE A 60 2.50 -29.04 18.18
C ILE A 60 2.94 -28.53 16.80
N TRP A 61 4.11 -28.96 16.34
CA TRP A 61 4.62 -28.58 15.04
C TRP A 61 3.77 -29.12 13.89
N GLU A 62 3.35 -30.38 13.96
CA GLU A 62 2.48 -31.01 12.96
C GLU A 62 1.12 -30.31 12.90
N LYS A 63 0.49 -30.08 14.05
CA LYS A 63 -0.77 -29.34 14.17
C LYS A 63 -0.64 -27.92 13.60
N SER A 64 0.40 -27.20 13.97
CA SER A 64 0.65 -25.82 13.52
C SER A 64 0.88 -25.74 12.02
N THR A 65 1.73 -26.64 11.49
CA THR A 65 2.05 -26.69 10.07
C THR A 65 0.83 -27.05 9.23
N SER A 66 0.06 -28.07 9.65
CA SER A 66 -1.16 -28.47 8.94
C SER A 66 -2.24 -27.37 8.94
N THR A 67 -2.35 -26.60 10.02
CA THR A 67 -3.28 -25.46 10.09
C THR A 67 -2.85 -24.35 9.13
N LEU A 68 -1.57 -23.97 9.12
CA LEU A 68 -1.06 -22.97 8.17
C LEU A 68 -1.21 -23.44 6.72
N GLN A 69 -0.98 -24.73 6.45
CA GLN A 69 -1.14 -25.31 5.12
C GLN A 69 -2.59 -25.19 4.63
N ARG A 70 -3.58 -25.60 5.44
CA ARG A 70 -5.00 -25.47 5.08
C ARG A 70 -5.39 -24.04 4.78
N VAL A 71 -4.97 -23.09 5.60
CA VAL A 71 -5.24 -21.66 5.39
C VAL A 71 -4.59 -21.16 4.10
N ALA A 72 -3.35 -21.55 3.82
CA ALA A 72 -2.65 -21.17 2.60
C ALA A 72 -3.31 -21.75 1.35
N GLU A 73 -3.68 -23.04 1.36
CA GLU A 73 -4.37 -23.71 0.25
C GLU A 73 -5.75 -23.10 -0.01
N ALA A 74 -6.50 -22.75 1.05
CA ALA A 74 -7.80 -22.10 0.94
C ALA A 74 -7.74 -20.69 0.29
N SER A 75 -6.58 -20.03 0.30
CA SER A 75 -6.38 -18.72 -0.35
C SER A 75 -6.43 -18.79 -1.88
N GLY A 76 -6.25 -19.98 -2.48
CA GLY A 76 -6.18 -20.19 -3.93
C GLY A 76 -4.88 -19.71 -4.58
N LEU A 77 -3.90 -19.26 -3.80
CA LEU A 77 -2.57 -18.87 -4.29
C LEU A 77 -1.64 -20.07 -4.42
N GLU A 78 -0.64 -19.96 -5.29
CA GLU A 78 0.44 -20.94 -5.39
C GLU A 78 1.11 -21.08 -4.02
N LEU A 79 1.25 -22.34 -3.54
CA LEU A 79 1.91 -22.67 -2.27
C LEU A 79 3.19 -23.45 -2.54
N VAL A 80 4.33 -22.86 -2.17
CA VAL A 80 5.66 -23.46 -2.34
C VAL A 80 6.16 -23.95 -0.97
N PRO A 81 6.61 -25.20 -0.84
CA PRO A 81 7.21 -25.69 0.40
C PRO A 81 8.62 -25.13 0.61
N ASP A 82 8.93 -24.75 1.86
CA ASP A 82 10.25 -24.34 2.33
C ASP A 82 10.66 -25.23 3.52
N PRO A 83 11.21 -26.43 3.26
CA PRO A 83 11.61 -27.37 4.30
C PRO A 83 12.74 -26.79 5.16
N ALA A 84 12.62 -26.90 6.49
CA ALA A 84 13.57 -26.39 7.46
C ALA A 84 13.77 -24.85 7.47
N GLY A 85 12.96 -24.10 6.74
CA GLY A 85 13.04 -22.63 6.66
C GLY A 85 12.35 -21.91 7.80
N ALA A 86 11.62 -22.60 8.69
CA ALA A 86 10.94 -21.97 9.81
C ALA A 86 11.92 -21.49 10.88
N ALA A 87 11.46 -20.52 11.69
CA ALA A 87 12.15 -20.18 12.93
C ALA A 87 12.02 -21.34 13.94
N PHE A 88 12.94 -21.41 14.89
CA PHE A 88 13.02 -22.51 15.87
C PHE A 88 11.75 -22.67 16.73
N TYR A 89 10.90 -21.65 16.80
CA TYR A 89 9.72 -21.60 17.67
C TYR A 89 8.38 -21.80 16.96
N GLY A 90 8.34 -21.86 15.63
CA GLY A 90 7.10 -22.13 14.94
C GLY A 90 7.17 -22.01 13.40
N PRO A 91 6.24 -22.69 12.70
CA PRO A 91 6.11 -22.61 11.25
C PRO A 91 5.57 -21.25 10.81
N LYS A 92 5.80 -20.90 9.54
CA LYS A 92 5.36 -19.62 8.99
C LYS A 92 4.88 -19.74 7.55
N ILE A 93 3.96 -18.82 7.18
CA ILE A 93 3.68 -18.48 5.79
C ILE A 93 4.41 -17.18 5.47
N SER A 94 5.21 -17.16 4.41
CA SER A 94 5.77 -15.96 3.83
C SER A 94 5.02 -15.62 2.55
N VAL A 95 4.68 -14.33 2.35
CA VAL A 95 4.17 -13.85 1.06
C VAL A 95 5.36 -13.32 0.27
N GLN A 96 5.63 -13.97 -0.84
CA GLN A 96 6.72 -13.67 -1.77
C GLN A 96 6.15 -12.91 -2.96
N ALA A 97 6.63 -11.68 -3.23
CA ALA A 97 6.23 -10.90 -4.39
C ALA A 97 7.35 -10.88 -5.43
N ARG A 98 6.98 -10.93 -6.72
CA ARG A 98 7.91 -10.75 -7.83
C ARG A 98 7.96 -9.28 -8.23
N ASP A 99 9.16 -8.76 -8.39
CA ASP A 99 9.36 -7.40 -8.88
C ASP A 99 9.31 -7.33 -10.43
N ALA A 100 9.37 -6.12 -10.97
CA ALA A 100 9.27 -5.87 -12.40
C ALA A 100 10.32 -6.57 -13.27
N ILE A 101 11.41 -7.06 -12.69
CA ILE A 101 12.47 -7.82 -13.38
C ILE A 101 12.54 -9.28 -12.96
N GLY A 102 11.52 -9.78 -12.24
CA GLY A 102 11.37 -11.18 -11.88
C GLY A 102 12.13 -11.63 -10.63
N ARG A 103 12.72 -10.71 -9.83
CA ARG A 103 13.32 -11.07 -8.54
C ARG A 103 12.23 -11.26 -7.49
N THR A 104 12.42 -12.23 -6.62
CA THR A 104 11.48 -12.51 -5.54
C THR A 104 11.87 -11.81 -4.24
N TRP A 105 10.89 -11.23 -3.57
CA TRP A 105 11.06 -10.53 -2.31
C TRP A 105 10.02 -10.99 -1.29
N GLN A 106 10.48 -11.38 -0.11
CA GLN A 106 9.59 -11.64 1.01
C GLN A 106 8.99 -10.31 1.51
N MET A 107 7.69 -10.15 1.28
CA MET A 107 6.96 -8.93 1.62
C MET A 107 6.26 -9.04 2.97
N SER A 108 5.64 -10.17 3.26
CA SER A 108 4.87 -10.34 4.49
C SER A 108 5.16 -11.69 5.14
N THR A 109 4.85 -11.79 6.43
CA THR A 109 5.01 -13.05 7.18
C THR A 109 3.86 -13.19 8.18
N VAL A 110 3.33 -14.40 8.25
CA VAL A 110 2.42 -14.87 9.29
C VAL A 110 3.03 -16.09 9.95
N GLN A 111 3.28 -16.04 11.25
CA GLN A 111 4.00 -17.09 11.98
C GLN A 111 3.26 -17.49 13.23
N LEU A 112 3.13 -18.79 13.46
CA LEU A 112 2.58 -19.32 14.70
C LEU A 112 3.65 -19.45 15.77
N ASP A 113 3.26 -19.18 17.01
CA ASP A 113 4.13 -19.29 18.17
C ASP A 113 3.34 -19.83 19.37
N PHE A 114 3.65 -21.05 19.77
CA PHE A 114 3.14 -21.67 20.98
C PHE A 114 4.12 -21.55 22.13
N ASN A 115 5.38 -21.21 21.85
CA ASN A 115 6.47 -21.22 22.81
C ASN A 115 6.51 -19.96 23.68
N LEU A 116 6.36 -18.77 23.10
CA LEU A 116 6.39 -17.53 23.89
C LEU A 116 5.22 -17.41 24.88
N PRO A 117 3.97 -17.76 24.53
CA PRO A 117 2.90 -17.81 25.52
C PRO A 117 3.21 -18.72 26.72
N GLU A 118 3.85 -19.86 26.46
CA GLU A 118 4.30 -20.74 27.54
C GLU A 118 5.39 -20.12 28.40
N ARG A 119 6.44 -19.60 27.77
CA ARG A 119 7.59 -19.00 28.47
C ARG A 119 7.23 -17.77 29.30
N PHE A 120 6.24 -17.00 28.85
CA PHE A 120 5.74 -15.84 29.58
C PHE A 120 4.64 -16.18 30.60
N GLY A 121 4.22 -17.45 30.68
CA GLY A 121 3.13 -17.87 31.55
C GLY A 121 1.81 -17.17 31.24
N LEU A 122 1.55 -16.90 29.96
CA LEU A 122 0.31 -16.23 29.54
C LEU A 122 -0.89 -17.14 29.73
N GLU A 123 -1.94 -16.60 30.33
CA GLU A 123 -3.20 -17.29 30.58
C GLU A 123 -4.38 -16.38 30.29
N TYR A 124 -5.48 -16.97 29.82
CA TYR A 124 -6.80 -16.33 29.76
C TYR A 124 -7.80 -17.17 30.53
N THR A 125 -8.93 -16.58 30.90
CA THR A 125 -10.03 -17.30 31.55
C THR A 125 -11.03 -17.72 30.48
N ALA A 126 -11.16 -19.03 30.27
CA ALA A 126 -12.13 -19.61 29.35
C ALA A 126 -13.57 -19.45 29.87
N PRO A 127 -14.61 -19.64 29.03
CA PRO A 127 -16.01 -19.51 29.42
C PRO A 127 -16.44 -20.43 30.58
N ASP A 128 -15.76 -21.56 30.75
CA ASP A 128 -15.97 -22.51 31.84
C ASP A 128 -15.26 -22.12 33.15
N GLY A 129 -14.54 -20.97 33.14
CA GLY A 129 -13.78 -20.47 34.28
C GLY A 129 -12.36 -21.06 34.41
N SER A 130 -11.97 -22.02 33.56
CA SER A 130 -10.62 -22.58 33.56
C SER A 130 -9.57 -21.59 33.04
N LYS A 131 -8.32 -21.77 33.50
CA LYS A 131 -7.19 -21.03 32.96
C LYS A 131 -6.59 -21.80 31.78
N GLN A 132 -6.54 -21.15 30.64
CA GLN A 132 -5.99 -21.72 29.41
C GLN A 132 -4.91 -20.83 28.82
N ARG A 133 -4.03 -21.42 28.02
CA ARG A 133 -2.94 -20.70 27.34
C ARG A 133 -3.38 -20.23 25.97
N PRO A 134 -3.18 -18.95 25.61
CA PRO A 134 -3.47 -18.49 24.25
C PRO A 134 -2.41 -18.98 23.24
N VAL A 135 -2.78 -18.99 21.97
CA VAL A 135 -1.86 -19.09 20.84
C VAL A 135 -1.45 -17.69 20.43
N MET A 136 -0.20 -17.51 20.02
CA MET A 136 0.30 -16.24 19.49
C MET A 136 0.56 -16.35 17.99
N ILE A 137 0.12 -15.33 17.24
CA ILE A 137 0.42 -15.16 15.84
C ILE A 137 1.29 -13.90 15.69
N HIS A 138 2.48 -14.05 15.10
CA HIS A 138 3.31 -12.93 14.70
C HIS A 138 2.94 -12.53 13.26
N ARG A 139 2.70 -11.26 13.04
CA ARG A 139 2.38 -10.70 11.74
C ARG A 139 3.33 -9.58 11.37
N ALA A 140 3.92 -9.66 10.18
CA ALA A 140 4.64 -8.56 9.56
C ALA A 140 4.03 -8.27 8.18
N LEU A 141 3.57 -7.03 7.92
CA LEU A 141 2.86 -6.67 6.69
C LEU A 141 3.79 -6.42 5.50
N PHE A 142 4.87 -5.68 5.72
CA PHE A 142 5.76 -5.22 4.64
C PHE A 142 7.21 -5.73 4.79
N GLY A 143 7.46 -6.65 5.70
CA GLY A 143 8.81 -7.09 6.03
C GLY A 143 9.69 -5.91 6.50
N SER A 144 10.42 -5.26 5.59
CA SER A 144 11.13 -4.00 5.78
C SER A 144 10.44 -2.88 4.99
N ILE A 145 10.19 -1.73 5.62
CA ILE A 145 9.60 -0.56 4.96
C ILE A 145 10.51 -0.06 3.84
N GLU A 146 11.82 -0.09 4.04
CA GLU A 146 12.82 0.33 3.05
C GLU A 146 12.78 -0.57 1.81
N ARG A 147 12.71 -1.89 2.03
CA ARG A 147 12.56 -2.87 0.93
C ARG A 147 11.23 -2.68 0.20
N PHE A 148 10.13 -2.57 0.93
CA PHE A 148 8.82 -2.33 0.35
C PHE A 148 8.81 -1.07 -0.50
N PHE A 149 9.36 0.04 0.01
CA PHE A 149 9.47 1.29 -0.74
C PHE A 149 10.32 1.15 -2.00
N GLY A 150 11.45 0.42 -1.93
CA GLY A 150 12.29 0.14 -3.08
C GLY A 150 11.56 -0.66 -4.16
N VAL A 151 10.92 -1.76 -3.78
CA VAL A 151 10.13 -2.61 -4.70
C VAL A 151 8.98 -1.82 -5.33
N LEU A 152 8.26 -1.04 -4.54
CA LEU A 152 7.16 -0.22 -5.01
C LEU A 152 7.63 0.88 -5.98
N THR A 153 8.79 1.50 -5.71
CA THR A 153 9.40 2.51 -6.59
C THR A 153 9.79 1.89 -7.94
N GLU A 154 10.37 0.71 -7.93
CA GLU A 154 10.69 -0.03 -9.16
C GLU A 154 9.44 -0.45 -9.92
N HIS A 155 8.42 -0.96 -9.21
CA HIS A 155 7.15 -1.38 -9.79
C HIS A 155 6.48 -0.26 -10.59
N TYR A 156 6.41 0.94 -10.04
CA TYR A 156 5.84 2.11 -10.71
C TYR A 156 6.84 2.90 -11.55
N ALA A 157 8.11 2.49 -11.63
CA ALA A 157 9.20 3.29 -12.24
C ALA A 157 9.20 4.75 -11.75
N GLY A 158 8.89 4.96 -10.47
CA GLY A 158 8.73 6.26 -9.83
C GLY A 158 7.44 7.01 -10.16
N ALA A 159 6.62 6.52 -11.10
CA ALA A 159 5.34 7.16 -11.48
C ALA A 159 4.20 6.64 -10.58
N PHE A 160 4.29 6.91 -9.30
CA PHE A 160 3.30 6.47 -8.32
C PHE A 160 1.86 6.85 -8.69
N PRO A 161 0.86 6.03 -8.31
CA PRO A 161 -0.54 6.43 -8.36
C PRO A 161 -0.78 7.74 -7.59
N VAL A 162 -1.84 8.46 -7.91
CA VAL A 162 -2.13 9.76 -7.29
C VAL A 162 -2.13 9.69 -5.77
N TRP A 163 -2.78 8.68 -5.18
CA TRP A 163 -2.89 8.55 -3.73
C TRP A 163 -1.55 8.29 -3.01
N LEU A 164 -0.55 7.73 -3.72
CA LEU A 164 0.81 7.48 -3.21
C LEU A 164 1.82 8.57 -3.57
N ALA A 165 1.53 9.41 -4.57
CA ALA A 165 2.49 10.41 -5.06
C ALA A 165 2.86 11.42 -3.96
N PRO A 166 4.15 11.71 -3.72
CA PRO A 166 4.58 12.71 -2.73
C PRO A 166 3.99 14.10 -2.99
N VAL A 167 3.97 14.51 -4.25
CA VAL A 167 3.26 15.69 -4.76
C VAL A 167 2.19 15.16 -5.72
N GLN A 168 0.93 15.39 -5.38
CA GLN A 168 -0.21 14.89 -6.17
C GLN A 168 -0.60 15.89 -7.26
N VAL A 169 -0.46 17.18 -6.95
CA VAL A 169 -0.84 18.28 -7.83
C VAL A 169 0.25 19.35 -7.83
N MET A 170 0.65 19.81 -9.01
CA MET A 170 1.52 20.97 -9.19
C MET A 170 0.81 22.06 -9.98
N GLY A 171 0.59 23.22 -9.38
CA GLY A 171 0.13 24.41 -10.05
C GLY A 171 1.26 25.09 -10.82
N ILE A 172 1.06 25.37 -12.09
CA ILE A 172 2.05 25.99 -12.98
C ILE A 172 1.40 27.25 -13.61
N PRO A 173 1.65 28.46 -13.09
CA PRO A 173 1.13 29.68 -13.68
C PRO A 173 1.77 29.94 -15.05
N VAL A 174 0.95 30.32 -16.03
CA VAL A 174 1.42 30.67 -17.38
C VAL A 174 2.29 31.95 -17.33
N ALA A 175 1.98 32.86 -16.42
CA ALA A 175 2.75 34.02 -16.03
C ALA A 175 2.52 34.31 -14.54
N ASP A 176 3.42 35.03 -13.89
CA ASP A 176 3.40 35.30 -12.44
C ASP A 176 2.08 35.96 -11.97
N ALA A 177 1.46 36.76 -12.84
CA ALA A 177 0.18 37.39 -12.55
C ALA A 177 -0.96 36.39 -12.20
N PHE A 178 -0.86 35.13 -12.68
CA PHE A 178 -1.87 34.09 -12.46
C PHE A 178 -1.51 33.15 -11.28
N ALA A 179 -0.37 33.39 -10.60
CA ALA A 179 0.02 32.63 -9.45
C ALA A 179 -0.99 32.69 -8.29
N PRO A 180 -1.59 33.86 -7.93
CA PRO A 180 -2.60 33.94 -6.88
C PRO A 180 -3.82 33.04 -7.16
N TYR A 181 -4.31 33.00 -8.39
CA TYR A 181 -5.44 32.15 -8.77
C TYR A 181 -5.15 30.66 -8.53
N LEU A 182 -3.97 30.20 -8.93
CA LEU A 182 -3.56 28.80 -8.67
C LEU A 182 -3.30 28.56 -7.18
N GLN A 183 -2.76 29.52 -6.44
CA GLN A 183 -2.55 29.40 -5.00
C GLN A 183 -3.87 29.18 -4.26
N ASP A 184 -4.95 29.85 -4.65
CA ASP A 184 -6.28 29.64 -4.07
C ASP A 184 -6.81 28.24 -4.34
N ILE A 185 -6.63 27.73 -5.55
CA ILE A 185 -7.01 26.35 -5.92
C ILE A 185 -6.20 25.33 -5.11
N ILE A 186 -4.89 25.53 -5.01
CA ILE A 186 -3.99 24.64 -4.26
C ILE A 186 -4.30 24.70 -2.75
N ALA A 187 -4.65 25.85 -2.21
CA ALA A 187 -5.08 25.96 -0.82
C ALA A 187 -6.37 25.15 -0.56
N GLU A 188 -7.35 25.22 -1.48
CA GLU A 188 -8.57 24.42 -1.38
C GLU A 188 -8.30 22.92 -1.48
N LEU A 189 -7.46 22.48 -2.42
CA LEU A 189 -7.03 21.08 -2.54
C LEU A 189 -6.32 20.61 -1.25
N SER A 190 -5.43 21.42 -0.71
CA SER A 190 -4.71 21.14 0.54
C SER A 190 -5.64 21.01 1.73
N ALA A 191 -6.67 21.85 1.82
CA ALA A 191 -7.72 21.75 2.84
C ALA A 191 -8.52 20.45 2.75
N ARG A 192 -8.59 19.82 1.56
CA ARG A 192 -9.20 18.51 1.32
C ARG A 192 -8.24 17.34 1.53
N GLY A 193 -7.00 17.62 1.98
CA GLY A 193 -5.97 16.61 2.27
C GLY A 193 -5.12 16.20 1.07
N ILE A 194 -5.16 16.93 -0.04
CA ILE A 194 -4.34 16.70 -1.23
C ILE A 194 -2.97 17.35 -1.04
N ARG A 195 -1.91 16.64 -1.34
CA ARG A 195 -0.51 17.15 -1.35
C ARG A 195 -0.30 17.94 -2.63
N ALA A 196 -0.52 19.23 -2.56
CA ALA A 196 -0.54 20.12 -3.71
C ALA A 196 0.38 21.33 -3.48
N GLU A 197 1.08 21.76 -4.52
CA GLU A 197 2.06 22.85 -4.49
C GLU A 197 1.90 23.74 -5.73
N VAL A 198 2.46 24.96 -5.69
CA VAL A 198 2.57 25.86 -6.84
C VAL A 198 4.04 26.09 -7.15
N ASP A 199 4.43 25.96 -8.41
CA ASP A 199 5.77 26.31 -8.87
C ASP A 199 5.92 27.81 -9.11
N LEU A 200 6.47 28.49 -8.13
CA LEU A 200 6.73 29.94 -8.15
C LEU A 200 8.16 30.30 -8.61
N SER A 201 8.91 29.35 -9.17
CA SER A 201 10.24 29.63 -9.71
C SER A 201 10.19 30.63 -10.89
N ASP A 202 11.32 31.28 -11.18
CA ASP A 202 11.45 32.19 -12.33
C ASP A 202 11.59 31.49 -13.68
N ASP A 203 11.43 30.16 -13.69
CA ASP A 203 11.54 29.34 -14.89
C ASP A 203 10.36 29.58 -15.84
N ARG A 204 10.65 29.49 -17.14
CA ARG A 204 9.60 29.52 -18.17
C ARG A 204 8.64 28.33 -18.01
N MET A 205 7.35 28.53 -18.27
CA MET A 205 6.29 27.53 -18.17
C MET A 205 6.68 26.17 -18.75
N GLN A 206 7.30 26.12 -19.96
CA GLN A 206 7.71 24.88 -20.61
C GLN A 206 8.78 24.13 -19.81
N LYS A 207 9.69 24.85 -19.14
CA LYS A 207 10.70 24.24 -18.28
C LYS A 207 10.05 23.68 -17.01
N LYS A 208 9.12 24.40 -16.38
CA LYS A 208 8.33 23.94 -15.24
C LYS A 208 7.60 22.64 -15.59
N ILE A 209 6.86 22.61 -16.69
CA ILE A 209 6.16 21.41 -17.17
C ILE A 209 7.14 20.25 -17.33
N ARG A 210 8.27 20.44 -18.01
CA ARG A 210 9.28 19.41 -18.19
C ARG A 210 9.83 18.89 -16.87
N THR A 211 10.13 19.78 -15.92
CA THR A 211 10.64 19.43 -14.59
C THR A 211 9.66 18.52 -13.87
N HIS A 212 8.39 18.92 -13.76
CA HIS A 212 7.38 18.16 -13.03
C HIS A 212 6.92 16.89 -13.75
N THR A 213 7.00 16.85 -15.09
CA THR A 213 6.84 15.60 -15.86
C THR A 213 7.97 14.63 -15.54
N THR A 214 9.22 15.12 -15.47
CA THR A 214 10.37 14.27 -15.10
C THR A 214 10.27 13.76 -13.65
N GLN A 215 9.74 14.57 -12.74
CA GLN A 215 9.45 14.21 -11.35
C GLN A 215 8.22 13.30 -11.21
N LYS A 216 7.54 12.97 -12.32
CA LYS A 216 6.37 12.08 -12.34
C LYS A 216 5.18 12.61 -11.53
N VAL A 217 5.00 13.93 -11.43
CA VAL A 217 3.82 14.51 -10.80
C VAL A 217 2.56 14.11 -11.60
N PRO A 218 1.51 13.54 -10.94
CA PRO A 218 0.35 13.02 -11.67
C PRO A 218 -0.54 14.08 -12.29
N PHE A 219 -0.81 15.17 -11.57
CA PHE A 219 -1.61 16.29 -12.06
C PHE A 219 -0.79 17.58 -12.10
N MET A 220 -0.65 18.19 -13.25
CA MET A 220 -0.15 19.55 -13.39
C MET A 220 -1.33 20.45 -13.80
N LEU A 221 -1.62 21.49 -13.00
CA LEU A 221 -2.67 22.47 -13.26
C LEU A 221 -2.05 23.74 -13.83
N LEU A 222 -2.45 24.11 -15.02
CA LEU A 222 -2.04 25.36 -15.64
C LEU A 222 -3.19 26.36 -15.61
N ALA A 223 -2.86 27.64 -15.38
CA ALA A 223 -3.81 28.71 -15.53
C ALA A 223 -3.15 29.95 -16.18
N GLY A 224 -3.87 30.55 -17.11
CA GLY A 224 -3.58 31.80 -17.74
C GLY A 224 -4.82 32.72 -17.73
N ALA A 225 -4.79 33.84 -18.42
CA ALA A 225 -5.88 34.82 -18.42
C ALA A 225 -7.25 34.22 -18.78
N ARG A 226 -7.28 33.32 -19.79
CA ARG A 226 -8.54 32.68 -20.22
C ARG A 226 -9.08 31.70 -19.19
N ASP A 227 -8.19 30.99 -18.49
CA ASP A 227 -8.59 30.03 -17.48
C ASP A 227 -9.15 30.78 -16.25
N GLU A 228 -8.48 31.84 -15.81
CA GLU A 228 -8.93 32.65 -14.68
C GLU A 228 -10.27 33.35 -14.99
N GLU A 229 -10.43 33.99 -16.18
CA GLU A 229 -11.67 34.61 -16.59
C GLU A 229 -12.85 33.63 -16.65
N ALA A 230 -12.59 32.38 -17.05
CA ALA A 230 -13.58 31.31 -17.14
C ALA A 230 -13.76 30.51 -15.85
N GLU A 231 -13.11 30.89 -14.75
CA GLU A 231 -13.03 30.08 -13.51
C GLU A 231 -12.69 28.61 -13.80
N ALA A 232 -11.67 28.37 -14.60
CA ALA A 232 -11.26 27.05 -15.09
C ALA A 232 -9.76 26.82 -14.90
N VAL A 233 -9.32 25.59 -15.18
CA VAL A 233 -7.91 25.20 -15.26
C VAL A 233 -7.65 24.31 -16.47
N SER A 234 -6.39 24.22 -16.86
CA SER A 234 -5.95 23.30 -17.90
C SER A 234 -5.03 22.24 -17.30
N PHE A 235 -5.35 20.96 -17.49
CA PHE A 235 -4.53 19.85 -17.03
C PHE A 235 -3.41 19.51 -18.02
N ARG A 236 -2.25 19.09 -17.46
CA ARG A 236 -1.20 18.37 -18.15
C ARG A 236 -0.89 17.10 -17.39
N PHE A 237 -0.73 16.01 -18.11
CA PHE A 237 -0.50 14.69 -17.53
C PHE A 237 0.90 14.17 -17.86
N ARG A 238 1.35 13.14 -17.15
CA ARG A 238 2.68 12.52 -17.31
C ARG A 238 2.91 11.97 -18.73
N ASP A 239 1.86 11.47 -19.37
CA ASP A 239 1.87 10.91 -20.72
C ASP A 239 1.93 12.00 -21.82
N GLY A 240 1.89 13.27 -21.43
CA GLY A 240 1.88 14.41 -22.33
C GLY A 240 0.48 14.81 -22.81
N SER A 241 -0.54 14.04 -22.45
CA SER A 241 -1.94 14.40 -22.77
C SER A 241 -2.40 15.64 -21.98
N GLN A 242 -3.48 16.28 -22.43
CA GLN A 242 -3.98 17.51 -21.82
C GLN A 242 -5.51 17.62 -21.91
N ALA A 243 -6.10 18.23 -20.88
CA ALA A 243 -7.50 18.60 -20.86
C ALA A 243 -7.62 20.09 -20.49
N ASN A 244 -8.12 20.91 -21.40
CA ASN A 244 -8.15 22.36 -21.24
C ASN A 244 -9.55 22.83 -20.82
N GLY A 245 -9.63 23.95 -20.09
CA GLY A 245 -10.88 24.63 -19.75
C GLY A 245 -11.79 23.77 -18.86
N VAL A 246 -11.20 23.02 -17.91
CA VAL A 246 -11.99 22.28 -16.92
C VAL A 246 -12.41 23.25 -15.83
N PRO A 247 -13.72 23.39 -15.52
CA PRO A 247 -14.19 24.27 -14.45
C PRO A 247 -13.48 24.00 -13.13
N ARG A 248 -13.12 25.06 -12.39
CA ARG A 248 -12.36 24.99 -11.15
C ARG A 248 -12.95 24.00 -10.15
N ALA A 249 -14.25 24.12 -9.87
CA ALA A 249 -14.91 23.23 -8.91
C ALA A 249 -14.85 21.77 -9.34
N GLU A 250 -15.10 21.50 -10.61
CA GLU A 250 -15.04 20.17 -11.19
C GLU A 250 -13.62 19.58 -11.14
N ALA A 251 -12.59 20.39 -11.42
CA ALA A 251 -11.19 19.95 -11.35
C ALA A 251 -10.80 19.56 -9.91
N ILE A 252 -11.22 20.35 -8.92
CA ILE A 252 -10.96 20.10 -7.49
C ILE A 252 -11.65 18.80 -7.03
N ASP A 253 -12.92 18.62 -7.41
CA ASP A 253 -13.69 17.42 -7.05
C ASP A 253 -13.11 16.16 -7.71
N LEU A 254 -12.76 16.22 -8.99
CA LEU A 254 -12.14 15.14 -9.74
C LEU A 254 -10.81 14.70 -9.10
N ILE A 255 -9.92 15.64 -8.80
CA ILE A 255 -8.62 15.34 -8.16
C ILE A 255 -8.83 14.70 -6.78
N THR A 256 -9.77 15.27 -6.00
CA THR A 256 -10.08 14.79 -4.65
C THR A 256 -10.61 13.35 -4.69
N GLU A 257 -11.54 13.06 -5.58
CA GLU A 257 -12.11 11.73 -5.75
C GLU A 257 -11.07 10.73 -6.28
N TRP A 258 -10.23 11.14 -7.25
CA TRP A 258 -9.14 10.30 -7.75
C TRP A 258 -8.18 9.88 -6.65
N ALA A 259 -7.81 10.80 -5.78
CA ALA A 259 -6.93 10.51 -4.65
C ALA A 259 -7.60 9.62 -3.59
N ARG A 260 -8.89 9.84 -3.31
CA ARG A 260 -9.65 9.09 -2.30
C ARG A 260 -10.00 7.67 -2.73
N SER A 261 -10.28 7.45 -4.01
CA SER A 261 -10.61 6.13 -4.55
C SER A 261 -9.42 5.17 -4.60
N GLN A 262 -8.21 5.64 -4.29
CA GLN A 262 -6.97 4.86 -4.26
C GLN A 262 -6.71 4.08 -5.57
N ARG A 263 -7.11 4.64 -6.70
CA ARG A 263 -6.87 4.04 -8.02
C ARG A 263 -5.38 3.94 -8.31
N ASN A 264 -4.94 2.83 -8.85
CA ASN A 264 -3.55 2.62 -9.28
C ASN A 264 -3.26 3.15 -10.69
N GLU A 265 -4.29 3.52 -11.42
CA GLU A 265 -4.20 4.11 -12.76
C GLU A 265 -3.65 5.53 -12.71
N SER A 266 -2.76 5.84 -13.67
CA SER A 266 -2.32 7.22 -13.89
C SER A 266 -3.42 8.04 -14.58
N PRO A 267 -3.68 9.28 -14.14
CA PRO A 267 -4.63 10.14 -14.83
C PRO A 267 -4.14 10.50 -16.23
N THR A 268 -5.06 10.50 -17.20
CA THR A 268 -4.87 10.93 -18.59
C THR A 268 -6.02 11.83 -19.01
N ALA A 269 -5.86 12.54 -20.13
CA ALA A 269 -6.92 13.37 -20.67
C ALA A 269 -8.19 12.58 -21.05
N GLU A 270 -8.02 11.34 -21.52
CA GLU A 270 -9.12 10.44 -21.87
C GLU A 270 -9.91 10.02 -20.64
N LEU A 271 -9.23 9.52 -19.60
CA LEU A 271 -9.86 9.13 -18.35
C LEU A 271 -10.57 10.29 -17.66
N VAL A 272 -9.95 11.48 -17.66
CA VAL A 272 -10.60 12.69 -17.12
C VAL A 272 -11.87 13.05 -17.90
N LYS A 273 -11.86 12.90 -19.23
CA LYS A 273 -13.05 13.14 -20.04
C LYS A 273 -14.15 12.12 -19.74
N GLU A 274 -13.80 10.86 -19.53
CA GLU A 274 -14.76 9.82 -19.15
C GLU A 274 -15.39 10.08 -17.78
N GLU A 275 -14.58 10.46 -16.77
CA GLU A 275 -15.09 10.79 -15.45
C GLU A 275 -16.04 11.98 -15.48
N ARG A 276 -15.70 13.03 -16.25
CA ARG A 276 -16.56 14.19 -16.47
C ARG A 276 -17.90 13.85 -17.15
N ALA A 277 -17.91 12.82 -17.98
CA ALA A 277 -19.13 12.37 -18.63
C ALA A 277 -20.08 11.57 -17.73
N LYS A 278 -19.58 11.07 -16.58
CA LYS A 278 -20.34 10.31 -15.57
C LYS A 278 -20.98 11.21 -14.51
N ALA A 279 -20.41 12.40 -14.29
CA ALA A 279 -20.87 13.38 -13.31
C ALA A 279 -22.01 14.24 -13.86
#